data_6808a0dfb6070a72c7be4649e9b5d7f5
#
_entry.id   6808a0dfb6070a72c7be4649e9b5d7f5
#
_cell.length_a   1.000
_cell.length_b   1.000
_cell.length_c   1.000
_cell.angle_alpha   90.00
_cell.angle_beta   90.00
_cell.angle_gamma   90.00
#
_symmetry.space_group_name_H-M   'P 1'
#
loop_
_entity.id
_entity.type
_entity.pdbx_description
1 polymer ?
#
loop_
_entity_poly.entity_id
_entity_poly.type
_entity_poly.pdbx_seq_one_letter_code
_entity_poly.pdbx_strand_id
1 'polypeptide(L)'
;IESIADLVKDKRIEGISDLNDESSSRTGMKIVIEIKKDANPQVVLNQLYRFTQLQDTVGVIMLALDDGVPKVMSLKTMMERYIEFQMQVIRRRTAFELKKAKEREHILEGLHKAVDIVDEIIATIRACKGGFAEARQAVMDNFGFDELQADAIVKLQLGRLAGLEILKIEQELGELREAIADYEDILANDEHVKRIVKTDLTALADKYGDCLLYTSDAADDSLRVD
;
A
#
# COMPACT_ATOMS: atom_id res chain seq x y z
N ILE A 1 11.34 22.96 -35.00
CA ILE A 1 11.68 22.94 -36.46
C ILE A 1 12.14 24.32 -36.91
N GLU A 2 11.34 25.37 -36.75
CA GLU A 2 11.69 26.75 -37.15
C GLU A 2 13.03 27.21 -36.56
N SER A 3 13.25 26.98 -35.25
CA SER A 3 14.51 27.31 -34.57
C SER A 3 15.72 26.59 -35.20
N ILE A 4 15.56 25.34 -35.62
CA ILE A 4 16.63 24.58 -36.30
C ILE A 4 16.90 25.21 -37.67
N ALA A 5 15.84 25.53 -38.45
CA ALA A 5 15.98 26.14 -39.75
C ALA A 5 16.69 27.49 -39.67
N ASP A 6 16.35 28.33 -38.68
CA ASP A 6 17.04 29.63 -38.47
C ASP A 6 18.50 29.45 -38.10
N LEU A 7 18.86 28.48 -37.23
CA LEU A 7 20.24 28.17 -36.87
C LEU A 7 21.08 27.66 -38.05
N VAL A 8 20.43 26.95 -38.99
CA VAL A 8 21.08 26.52 -40.24
C VAL A 8 21.31 27.71 -41.18
N LYS A 9 20.34 28.62 -41.34
CA LYS A 9 20.44 29.86 -42.14
C LYS A 9 21.57 30.75 -41.59
N ASP A 10 21.64 30.87 -40.27
CA ASP A 10 22.67 31.67 -39.57
C ASP A 10 24.04 31.02 -39.55
N LYS A 11 24.17 29.81 -40.14
CA LYS A 11 25.42 29.00 -40.16
C LYS A 11 25.95 28.66 -38.78
N ARG A 12 25.08 28.60 -37.78
CA ARG A 12 25.45 28.14 -36.42
C ARG A 12 25.45 26.63 -36.29
N ILE A 13 24.61 25.96 -37.09
CA ILE A 13 24.62 24.51 -37.29
C ILE A 13 24.93 24.24 -38.76
N GLU A 14 25.99 23.54 -39.00
CA GLU A 14 26.42 23.15 -40.36
C GLU A 14 26.20 21.66 -40.55
N GLY A 15 26.08 21.22 -41.81
CA GLY A 15 25.97 19.79 -42.12
C GLY A 15 24.51 19.28 -42.28
N ILE A 16 23.52 20.08 -42.09
CA ILE A 16 22.10 19.73 -42.38
C ILE A 16 21.82 20.07 -43.85
N SER A 17 21.18 19.12 -44.56
CA SER A 17 20.73 19.29 -45.95
C SER A 17 19.26 19.59 -46.04
N ASP A 18 18.45 18.89 -45.25
CA ASP A 18 16.98 19.08 -45.22
C ASP A 18 16.39 18.84 -43.85
N LEU A 19 15.17 19.36 -43.62
CA LEU A 19 14.46 19.27 -42.34
C LEU A 19 12.98 19.11 -42.60
N ASN A 20 12.43 17.93 -42.26
CA ASN A 20 11.06 17.55 -42.53
C ASN A 20 10.29 17.19 -41.24
N ASP A 21 9.02 17.60 -41.18
CA ASP A 21 8.07 17.18 -40.19
C ASP A 21 7.21 16.05 -40.73
N GLU A 22 7.44 14.84 -40.25
CA GLU A 22 6.66 13.65 -40.60
C GLU A 22 5.70 13.24 -39.48
N SER A 23 5.39 14.15 -38.55
CA SER A 23 4.49 13.90 -37.45
C SER A 23 3.08 13.57 -37.95
N SER A 24 2.47 12.53 -37.37
CA SER A 24 1.08 12.13 -37.69
C SER A 24 0.41 11.52 -36.46
N SER A 25 -0.91 11.37 -36.53
CA SER A 25 -1.69 10.70 -35.47
C SER A 25 -1.31 9.20 -35.28
N ARG A 26 -0.68 8.59 -36.31
CA ARG A 26 -0.25 7.18 -36.29
C ARG A 26 1.19 7.01 -35.80
N THR A 27 2.09 7.93 -36.16
CA THR A 27 3.52 7.85 -35.86
C THR A 27 3.93 8.67 -34.63
N GLY A 28 3.04 9.51 -34.09
CA GLY A 28 3.37 10.49 -33.09
C GLY A 28 4.23 11.63 -33.67
N MET A 29 5.00 12.29 -32.81
CA MET A 29 5.92 13.36 -33.21
C MET A 29 7.16 12.74 -33.86
N LYS A 30 7.43 13.12 -35.13
CA LYS A 30 8.58 12.62 -35.90
C LYS A 30 9.18 13.77 -36.72
N ILE A 31 10.37 14.20 -36.35
CA ILE A 31 11.18 15.18 -37.06
C ILE A 31 12.32 14.45 -37.77
N VAL A 32 12.43 14.59 -39.08
CA VAL A 32 13.49 13.99 -39.89
C VAL A 32 14.46 15.05 -40.28
N ILE A 33 15.73 14.88 -39.94
CA ILE A 33 16.82 15.80 -40.25
C ILE A 33 17.83 15.06 -41.18
N GLU A 34 17.87 15.48 -42.43
CA GLU A 34 18.82 14.95 -43.39
C GLU A 34 20.16 15.68 -43.31
N ILE A 35 21.24 14.93 -43.28
CA ILE A 35 22.59 15.48 -43.19
C ILE A 35 23.36 15.36 -44.51
N LYS A 36 24.29 16.26 -44.73
CA LYS A 36 25.20 16.22 -45.91
C LYS A 36 26.13 15.02 -45.82
N LYS A 37 26.54 14.45 -46.97
CA LYS A 37 27.40 13.25 -47.05
C LYS A 37 28.75 13.39 -46.32
N ASP A 38 29.26 14.58 -46.22
CA ASP A 38 30.55 14.93 -45.59
C ASP A 38 30.41 15.39 -44.12
N ALA A 39 29.15 15.45 -43.62
CA ALA A 39 28.92 15.85 -42.25
C ALA A 39 28.91 14.65 -41.27
N ASN A 40 29.44 14.86 -40.07
CA ASN A 40 29.43 13.85 -39.04
C ASN A 40 28.09 13.94 -38.24
N PRO A 41 27.24 12.88 -38.24
CA PRO A 41 25.94 12.88 -37.56
C PRO A 41 26.05 13.23 -36.08
N GLN A 42 27.06 12.73 -35.38
CA GLN A 42 27.23 12.96 -33.96
C GLN A 42 27.54 14.43 -33.63
N VAL A 43 28.29 15.09 -34.51
CA VAL A 43 28.60 16.53 -34.35
C VAL A 43 27.33 17.37 -34.54
N VAL A 44 26.55 17.05 -35.57
CA VAL A 44 25.25 17.71 -35.81
C VAL A 44 24.31 17.52 -34.64
N LEU A 45 24.18 16.29 -34.13
CA LEU A 45 23.34 15.97 -32.97
C LEU A 45 23.77 16.75 -31.71
N ASN A 46 25.07 16.80 -31.43
CA ASN A 46 25.59 17.56 -30.29
C ASN A 46 25.33 19.08 -30.43
N GLN A 47 25.40 19.60 -31.66
CA GLN A 47 25.08 21.00 -31.95
C GLN A 47 23.57 21.26 -31.75
N LEU A 48 22.71 20.33 -32.17
CA LEU A 48 21.26 20.41 -31.93
C LEU A 48 20.95 20.44 -30.44
N TYR A 49 21.53 19.56 -29.64
CA TYR A 49 21.35 19.57 -28.18
C TYR A 49 21.82 20.86 -27.53
N ARG A 50 22.92 21.46 -28.05
CA ARG A 50 23.50 22.68 -27.48
C ARG A 50 22.75 23.94 -27.84
N PHE A 51 22.21 24.03 -29.05
CA PHE A 51 21.66 25.27 -29.61
C PHE A 51 20.14 25.28 -29.73
N THR A 52 19.48 24.16 -29.48
CA THR A 52 18.02 24.04 -29.52
C THR A 52 17.45 23.51 -28.21
N GLN A 53 16.12 23.47 -28.10
CA GLN A 53 15.41 22.90 -26.97
C GLN A 53 15.25 21.37 -27.03
N LEU A 54 16.04 20.66 -27.87
CA LEU A 54 16.06 19.20 -27.90
C LEU A 54 16.57 18.60 -26.57
N GLN A 55 17.39 19.36 -25.85
CA GLN A 55 17.76 19.09 -24.46
C GLN A 55 17.47 20.35 -23.64
N ASP A 56 16.61 20.22 -22.66
CA ASP A 56 16.22 21.34 -21.80
C ASP A 56 16.17 20.89 -20.33
N THR A 57 16.24 21.87 -19.43
CA THR A 57 16.19 21.62 -18.00
C THR A 57 14.79 21.96 -17.49
N VAL A 58 14.12 20.96 -16.91
CA VAL A 58 12.81 21.13 -16.29
C VAL A 58 12.98 21.33 -14.79
N GLY A 59 12.56 22.51 -14.30
CA GLY A 59 12.51 22.79 -12.88
C GLY A 59 11.28 22.13 -12.24
N VAL A 60 11.50 21.12 -11.38
CA VAL A 60 10.41 20.44 -10.68
C VAL A 60 10.17 21.10 -9.33
N ILE A 61 8.95 21.59 -9.09
CA ILE A 61 8.50 22.11 -7.80
C ILE A 61 7.57 21.08 -7.17
N MET A 62 8.08 20.38 -6.15
CA MET A 62 7.31 19.35 -5.46
C MET A 62 6.53 19.96 -4.30
N LEU A 63 5.26 20.27 -4.51
CA LEU A 63 4.33 20.74 -3.49
C LEU A 63 3.48 19.57 -3.00
N ALA A 64 3.47 19.31 -1.69
CA ALA A 64 2.63 18.29 -1.09
C ALA A 64 2.05 18.76 0.25
N LEU A 65 1.02 18.06 0.72
CA LEU A 65 0.45 18.28 2.05
C LEU A 65 1.20 17.42 3.06
N ASP A 66 1.78 18.06 4.07
CA ASP A 66 2.41 17.43 5.21
C ASP A 66 1.60 17.81 6.45
N ASP A 67 0.91 16.85 7.05
CA ASP A 67 -0.05 17.04 8.15
C ASP A 67 -1.09 18.15 7.86
N GLY A 68 -1.62 18.17 6.62
CA GLY A 68 -2.60 19.14 6.18
C GLY A 68 -2.05 20.52 5.82
N VAL A 69 -0.75 20.73 5.94
CA VAL A 69 -0.07 22.00 5.58
C VAL A 69 0.65 21.85 4.23
N PRO A 70 0.38 22.71 3.24
CA PRO A 70 1.10 22.68 1.97
C PRO A 70 2.56 23.12 2.16
N LYS A 71 3.49 22.28 1.72
CA LYS A 71 4.94 22.52 1.79
C LYS A 71 5.62 22.14 0.48
N VAL A 72 6.57 22.97 0.06
CA VAL A 72 7.51 22.60 -1.01
C VAL A 72 8.61 21.76 -0.38
N MET A 73 8.82 20.56 -0.89
CA MET A 73 9.77 19.59 -0.34
C MET A 73 10.76 19.12 -1.39
N SER A 74 11.96 18.74 -0.93
CA SER A 74 12.89 17.97 -1.76
C SER A 74 12.37 16.54 -1.98
N LEU A 75 12.82 15.86 -3.03
CA LEU A 75 12.47 14.47 -3.28
C LEU A 75 12.79 13.57 -2.06
N LYS A 76 13.94 13.76 -1.44
CA LYS A 76 14.33 13.02 -0.23
C LYS A 76 13.32 13.22 0.90
N THR A 77 12.98 14.46 1.21
CA THR A 77 12.02 14.79 2.28
C THR A 77 10.65 14.19 2.00
N MET A 78 10.19 14.24 0.74
CA MET A 78 8.91 13.65 0.33
C MET A 78 8.89 12.14 0.56
N MET A 79 9.98 11.43 0.20
CA MET A 79 10.09 9.99 0.45
C MET A 79 10.12 9.67 1.95
N GLU A 80 10.86 10.45 2.76
CA GLU A 80 10.91 10.29 4.22
C GLU A 80 9.51 10.45 4.84
N ARG A 81 8.77 11.51 4.48
CA ARG A 81 7.40 11.74 4.94
C ARG A 81 6.44 10.64 4.50
N TYR A 82 6.59 10.13 3.28
CA TYR A 82 5.79 9.02 2.82
C TYR A 82 6.02 7.74 3.65
N ILE A 83 7.27 7.41 3.97
CA ILE A 83 7.61 6.26 4.81
C ILE A 83 7.04 6.43 6.22
N GLU A 84 7.20 7.61 6.82
CA GLU A 84 6.62 7.93 8.13
C GLU A 84 5.09 7.75 8.13
N PHE A 85 4.43 8.23 7.09
CA PHE A 85 2.98 8.05 6.92
C PHE A 85 2.61 6.56 6.81
N GLN A 86 3.32 5.77 6.02
CA GLN A 86 3.09 4.32 5.91
C GLN A 86 3.24 3.63 7.26
N MET A 87 4.28 3.95 8.03
CA MET A 87 4.47 3.43 9.37
C MET A 87 3.29 3.78 10.31
N GLN A 88 2.77 5.00 10.25
CA GLN A 88 1.59 5.41 11.02
C GLN A 88 0.34 4.62 10.62
N VAL A 89 0.14 4.40 9.31
CA VAL A 89 -0.99 3.60 8.80
C VAL A 89 -0.91 2.17 9.33
N ILE A 90 0.27 1.53 9.25
CA ILE A 90 0.48 0.17 9.77
C ILE A 90 0.19 0.12 11.26
N ARG A 91 0.74 1.04 12.07
CA ARG A 91 0.47 1.06 13.51
C ARG A 91 -1.02 1.20 13.83
N ARG A 92 -1.74 2.10 13.14
CA ARG A 92 -3.19 2.27 13.34
C ARG A 92 -3.98 1.04 12.93
N ARG A 93 -3.64 0.42 11.81
CA ARG A 93 -4.25 -0.84 11.36
C ARG A 93 -4.01 -1.95 12.39
N THR A 94 -2.76 -2.17 12.79
CA THR A 94 -2.39 -3.19 13.76
C THR A 94 -3.07 -2.97 15.13
N ALA A 95 -3.14 -1.74 15.61
CA ALA A 95 -3.85 -1.42 16.86
C ALA A 95 -5.36 -1.73 16.78
N PHE A 96 -5.96 -1.48 15.63
CA PHE A 96 -7.38 -1.82 15.40
C PHE A 96 -7.60 -3.33 15.34
N GLU A 97 -6.73 -4.08 14.65
CA GLU A 97 -6.82 -5.55 14.57
C GLU A 97 -6.54 -6.18 15.94
N LEU A 98 -5.57 -5.66 16.69
CA LEU A 98 -5.30 -6.09 18.06
C LEU A 98 -6.53 -5.92 18.96
N LYS A 99 -7.18 -4.77 18.88
CA LYS A 99 -8.39 -4.53 19.66
C LYS A 99 -9.49 -5.54 19.33
N LYS A 100 -9.75 -5.77 18.04
CA LYS A 100 -10.73 -6.76 17.59
C LYS A 100 -10.36 -8.18 18.02
N ALA A 101 -9.11 -8.56 17.89
CA ALA A 101 -8.64 -9.87 18.29
C ALA A 101 -8.83 -10.09 19.80
N LYS A 102 -8.48 -9.13 20.64
CA LYS A 102 -8.70 -9.19 22.10
C LYS A 102 -10.18 -9.24 22.48
N GLU A 103 -11.04 -8.46 21.81
CA GLU A 103 -12.48 -8.51 22.02
C GLU A 103 -13.04 -9.90 21.66
N ARG A 104 -12.54 -10.51 20.60
CA ARG A 104 -12.96 -11.85 20.18
C ARG A 104 -12.41 -12.94 21.10
N GLU A 105 -11.13 -12.87 21.48
CA GLU A 105 -10.52 -13.77 22.46
C GLU A 105 -11.32 -13.78 23.76
N HIS A 106 -11.65 -12.60 24.30
CA HIS A 106 -12.38 -12.45 25.53
C HIS A 106 -13.76 -13.17 25.50
N ILE A 107 -14.48 -13.06 24.37
CA ILE A 107 -15.76 -13.77 24.19
C ILE A 107 -15.52 -15.29 24.12
N LEU A 108 -14.53 -15.73 23.36
CA LEU A 108 -14.23 -17.16 23.20
C LEU A 108 -13.73 -17.79 24.50
N GLU A 109 -12.98 -17.09 25.33
CA GLU A 109 -12.59 -17.54 26.66
C GLU A 109 -13.82 -17.74 27.56
N GLY A 110 -14.78 -16.85 27.49
CA GLY A 110 -16.06 -17.01 28.18
C GLY A 110 -16.84 -18.23 27.70
N LEU A 111 -16.92 -18.44 26.38
CA LEU A 111 -17.58 -19.60 25.80
C LEU A 111 -16.86 -20.90 26.13
N HIS A 112 -15.54 -20.92 26.11
CA HIS A 112 -14.74 -22.10 26.50
C HIS A 112 -14.99 -22.50 27.95
N LYS A 113 -14.96 -21.54 28.89
CA LYS A 113 -15.31 -21.78 30.29
C LYS A 113 -16.75 -22.23 30.47
N ALA A 114 -17.68 -21.68 29.69
CA ALA A 114 -19.11 -22.04 29.77
C ALA A 114 -19.38 -23.47 29.32
N VAL A 115 -18.57 -24.04 28.43
CA VAL A 115 -18.71 -25.43 27.99
C VAL A 115 -18.50 -26.40 29.14
N ASP A 116 -17.54 -26.14 30.02
CA ASP A 116 -17.21 -27.02 31.16
C ASP A 116 -18.33 -27.09 32.21
N ILE A 117 -19.13 -26.01 32.28
CA ILE A 117 -20.22 -25.86 33.27
C ILE A 117 -21.60 -25.71 32.61
N VAL A 118 -21.73 -26.22 31.38
CA VAL A 118 -22.89 -25.97 30.53
C VAL A 118 -24.23 -26.45 31.15
N ASP A 119 -24.23 -27.59 31.84
CA ASP A 119 -25.42 -28.14 32.46
C ASP A 119 -25.94 -27.22 33.56
N GLU A 120 -25.05 -26.62 34.36
CA GLU A 120 -25.39 -25.65 35.40
C GLU A 120 -25.94 -24.35 34.81
N ILE A 121 -25.35 -23.88 33.72
CA ILE A 121 -25.80 -22.71 32.97
C ILE A 121 -27.18 -22.95 32.41
N ILE A 122 -27.42 -24.10 31.78
CA ILE A 122 -28.76 -24.47 31.26
C ILE A 122 -29.79 -24.53 32.38
N ALA A 123 -29.46 -25.14 33.50
CA ALA A 123 -30.36 -25.20 34.66
C ALA A 123 -30.72 -23.80 35.17
N THR A 124 -29.74 -22.92 35.28
CA THR A 124 -29.91 -21.51 35.67
C THR A 124 -30.80 -20.74 34.70
N ILE A 125 -30.55 -20.85 33.40
CA ILE A 125 -31.35 -20.17 32.36
C ILE A 125 -32.80 -20.66 32.38
N ARG A 126 -33.03 -21.98 32.56
CA ARG A 126 -34.39 -22.58 32.65
C ARG A 126 -35.15 -22.15 33.91
N ALA A 127 -34.49 -21.81 34.99
CA ALA A 127 -35.09 -21.31 36.21
C ALA A 127 -35.57 -19.86 36.09
N CYS A 128 -35.05 -19.08 35.15
CA CYS A 128 -35.43 -17.70 34.91
C CYS A 128 -36.79 -17.59 34.25
N LYS A 129 -37.64 -16.69 34.75
CA LYS A 129 -39.03 -16.46 34.26
C LYS A 129 -39.16 -15.18 33.42
N GLY A 130 -38.18 -14.29 33.47
CA GLY A 130 -38.20 -12.95 32.92
C GLY A 130 -37.55 -12.80 31.54
N GLY A 131 -37.25 -13.88 30.85
CA GLY A 131 -36.71 -13.84 29.50
C GLY A 131 -35.20 -13.58 29.41
N PHE A 132 -34.75 -13.10 28.23
CA PHE A 132 -33.32 -13.00 27.88
C PHE A 132 -32.49 -12.12 28.83
N ALA A 133 -33.02 -10.97 29.24
CA ALA A 133 -32.31 -10.03 30.12
C ALA A 133 -32.07 -10.62 31.53
N GLU A 134 -33.07 -11.31 32.08
CA GLU A 134 -32.94 -11.99 33.35
C GLU A 134 -31.97 -13.18 33.28
N ALA A 135 -32.04 -13.96 32.19
CA ALA A 135 -31.14 -15.07 31.96
C ALA A 135 -29.68 -14.59 31.87
N ARG A 136 -29.41 -13.48 31.16
CA ARG A 136 -28.07 -12.87 31.07
C ARG A 136 -27.58 -12.44 32.47
N GLN A 137 -28.42 -11.73 33.25
CA GLN A 137 -28.07 -11.29 34.58
C GLN A 137 -27.77 -12.48 35.51
N ALA A 138 -28.61 -13.52 35.47
CA ALA A 138 -28.41 -14.72 36.27
C ALA A 138 -27.11 -15.46 35.93
N VAL A 139 -26.69 -15.49 34.66
CA VAL A 139 -25.40 -16.05 34.22
C VAL A 139 -24.23 -15.21 34.75
N MET A 140 -24.37 -13.88 34.71
CA MET A 140 -23.35 -12.99 35.30
C MET A 140 -23.19 -13.19 36.80
N ASP A 141 -24.30 -13.20 37.53
CA ASP A 141 -24.29 -13.23 39.00
C ASP A 141 -23.85 -14.60 39.56
N ASN A 142 -24.22 -15.70 38.91
CA ASN A 142 -23.91 -17.04 39.40
C ASN A 142 -22.55 -17.57 38.98
N PHE A 143 -22.04 -17.17 37.81
CA PHE A 143 -20.78 -17.75 37.23
C PHE A 143 -19.66 -16.72 37.03
N GLY A 144 -19.92 -15.43 37.32
CA GLY A 144 -18.92 -14.39 37.27
C GLY A 144 -18.46 -14.02 35.84
N PHE A 145 -19.30 -14.26 34.83
CA PHE A 145 -19.07 -13.78 33.48
C PHE A 145 -19.44 -12.30 33.38
N ASP A 146 -18.77 -11.59 32.49
CA ASP A 146 -19.15 -10.22 32.17
C ASP A 146 -20.36 -10.16 31.21
N GLU A 147 -20.82 -8.93 30.93
CA GLU A 147 -21.99 -8.71 30.09
C GLU A 147 -21.84 -9.26 28.67
N LEU A 148 -20.65 -9.08 28.05
CA LEU A 148 -20.36 -9.54 26.69
C LEU A 148 -20.30 -11.06 26.60
N GLN A 149 -19.65 -11.68 27.58
CA GLN A 149 -19.54 -13.13 27.70
C GLN A 149 -20.92 -13.76 27.98
N ALA A 150 -21.65 -13.22 28.94
CA ALA A 150 -22.99 -13.71 29.30
C ALA A 150 -23.98 -13.56 28.12
N ASP A 151 -23.91 -12.46 27.38
CA ASP A 151 -24.71 -12.26 26.17
C ASP A 151 -24.41 -13.32 25.09
N ALA A 152 -23.12 -13.60 24.86
CA ALA A 152 -22.68 -14.64 23.93
C ALA A 152 -23.11 -16.05 24.37
N ILE A 153 -23.02 -16.35 25.67
CA ILE A 153 -23.42 -17.64 26.26
C ILE A 153 -24.93 -17.86 26.13
N VAL A 154 -25.76 -16.88 26.48
CA VAL A 154 -27.24 -17.00 26.40
C VAL A 154 -27.73 -17.11 24.96
N LYS A 155 -26.99 -16.51 23.99
CA LYS A 155 -27.24 -16.65 22.54
C LYS A 155 -26.70 -17.94 21.93
N LEU A 156 -25.97 -18.76 22.70
CA LEU A 156 -25.34 -19.95 22.19
C LEU A 156 -26.39 -21.00 21.76
N GLN A 157 -26.24 -21.47 20.53
CA GLN A 157 -27.10 -22.56 20.04
C GLN A 157 -26.59 -23.91 20.59
N LEU A 158 -27.52 -24.75 21.05
CA LEU A 158 -27.22 -26.09 21.63
C LEU A 158 -26.37 -26.97 20.68
N GLY A 159 -26.53 -26.83 19.37
CA GLY A 159 -25.72 -27.56 18.39
C GLY A 159 -24.23 -27.21 18.41
N ARG A 160 -23.86 -26.04 18.93
CA ARG A 160 -22.45 -25.61 19.08
C ARG A 160 -21.77 -26.25 20.29
N LEU A 161 -22.50 -26.98 21.13
CA LEU A 161 -21.93 -27.75 22.23
C LEU A 161 -21.44 -29.14 21.80
N ALA A 162 -21.58 -29.50 20.51
CA ALA A 162 -21.00 -30.72 19.96
C ALA A 162 -19.48 -30.69 20.04
N GLY A 163 -18.86 -31.82 20.37
CA GLY A 163 -17.41 -31.89 20.61
C GLY A 163 -16.52 -31.35 19.46
N LEU A 164 -16.97 -31.46 18.21
CA LEU A 164 -16.25 -30.88 17.05
C LEU A 164 -16.26 -29.35 17.06
N GLU A 165 -17.31 -28.73 17.58
CA GLU A 165 -17.38 -27.25 17.67
C GLU A 165 -16.55 -26.71 18.82
N ILE A 166 -16.40 -27.46 19.90
CA ILE A 166 -15.51 -27.12 21.02
C ILE A 166 -14.05 -27.09 20.54
N LEU A 167 -13.61 -28.09 19.79
CA LEU A 167 -12.29 -28.11 19.19
C LEU A 167 -12.02 -26.92 18.26
N LYS A 168 -13.06 -26.44 17.55
CA LYS A 168 -12.92 -25.21 16.72
C LYS A 168 -12.75 -23.95 17.58
N ILE A 169 -13.43 -23.86 18.73
CA ILE A 169 -13.24 -22.75 19.67
C ILE A 169 -11.80 -22.74 20.21
N GLU A 170 -11.28 -23.90 20.59
CA GLU A 170 -9.91 -24.04 21.07
C GLU A 170 -8.88 -23.66 19.99
N GLN A 171 -9.10 -24.12 18.76
CA GLN A 171 -8.26 -23.77 17.64
C GLN A 171 -8.29 -22.27 17.37
N GLU A 172 -9.49 -21.66 17.28
CA GLU A 172 -9.66 -20.22 17.07
C GLU A 172 -8.99 -19.41 18.19
N LEU A 173 -9.07 -19.86 19.45
CA LEU A 173 -8.36 -19.24 20.57
C LEU A 173 -6.84 -19.30 20.41
N GLY A 174 -6.32 -20.45 19.97
CA GLY A 174 -4.90 -20.60 19.67
C GLY A 174 -4.40 -19.64 18.61
N GLU A 175 -5.10 -19.60 17.47
CA GLU A 175 -4.78 -18.70 16.35
C GLU A 175 -4.88 -17.23 16.76
N LEU A 176 -5.88 -16.85 17.54
CA LEU A 176 -6.03 -15.47 18.03
C LEU A 176 -4.91 -15.07 18.98
N ARG A 177 -4.47 -15.95 19.88
CA ARG A 177 -3.37 -15.67 20.81
C ARG A 177 -2.05 -15.48 20.08
N GLU A 178 -1.78 -16.28 19.06
CA GLU A 178 -0.62 -16.09 18.18
C GLU A 178 -0.69 -14.74 17.44
N ALA A 179 -1.85 -14.41 16.87
CA ALA A 179 -2.06 -13.14 16.20
C ALA A 179 -1.93 -11.92 17.14
N ILE A 180 -2.47 -12.02 18.36
CA ILE A 180 -2.34 -10.98 19.38
C ILE A 180 -0.87 -10.73 19.74
N ALA A 181 -0.10 -11.82 19.95
CA ALA A 181 1.32 -11.71 20.24
C ALA A 181 2.11 -11.05 19.11
N ASP A 182 1.79 -11.38 17.83
CA ASP A 182 2.40 -10.75 16.66
C ASP A 182 2.02 -9.26 16.57
N TYR A 183 0.75 -8.91 16.77
CA TYR A 183 0.32 -7.51 16.76
C TYR A 183 0.96 -6.69 17.88
N GLU A 184 1.13 -7.26 19.07
CA GLU A 184 1.81 -6.60 20.19
C GLU A 184 3.30 -6.40 19.89
N ASP A 185 3.98 -7.37 19.28
CA ASP A 185 5.38 -7.23 18.84
C ASP A 185 5.53 -6.16 17.75
N ILE A 186 4.63 -6.13 16.75
CA ILE A 186 4.63 -5.08 15.71
C ILE A 186 4.49 -3.69 16.33
N LEU A 187 3.59 -3.51 17.30
CA LEU A 187 3.37 -2.22 17.95
C LEU A 187 4.51 -1.79 18.86
N ALA A 188 5.21 -2.75 19.48
CA ALA A 188 6.33 -2.50 20.38
C ALA A 188 7.66 -2.24 19.65
N ASN A 189 7.80 -2.72 18.40
CA ASN A 189 9.08 -2.73 17.69
C ASN A 189 9.01 -1.96 16.36
N ASP A 190 9.60 -0.77 16.32
CA ASP A 190 9.67 0.08 15.11
C ASP A 190 10.38 -0.60 13.93
N GLU A 191 11.38 -1.44 14.20
CA GLU A 191 12.08 -2.16 13.12
C GLU A 191 11.17 -3.21 12.47
N HIS A 192 10.23 -3.79 13.23
CA HIS A 192 9.22 -4.67 12.65
C HIS A 192 8.29 -3.90 11.70
N VAL A 193 7.81 -2.73 12.12
CA VAL A 193 7.00 -1.86 11.25
C VAL A 193 7.74 -1.49 9.96
N LYS A 194 9.01 -1.09 10.06
CA LYS A 194 9.85 -0.78 8.88
C LYS A 194 10.02 -1.99 7.95
N ARG A 195 10.17 -3.19 8.50
CA ARG A 195 10.26 -4.42 7.72
C ARG A 195 8.97 -4.67 6.93
N ILE A 196 7.80 -4.45 7.53
CA ILE A 196 6.51 -4.58 6.84
C ILE A 196 6.43 -3.55 5.69
N VAL A 197 6.75 -2.27 5.94
CA VAL A 197 6.79 -1.23 4.90
C VAL A 197 7.71 -1.66 3.75
N LYS A 198 8.90 -2.16 4.06
CA LYS A 198 9.85 -2.61 3.04
C LYS A 198 9.30 -3.77 2.21
N THR A 199 8.66 -4.75 2.85
CA THR A 199 8.03 -5.90 2.17
C THR A 199 6.92 -5.44 1.24
N ASP A 200 6.02 -4.57 1.71
CA ASP A 200 4.92 -4.03 0.92
C ASP A 200 5.42 -3.24 -0.29
N LEU A 201 6.42 -2.37 -0.10
CA LEU A 201 7.01 -1.59 -1.19
C LEU A 201 7.77 -2.47 -2.19
N THR A 202 8.46 -3.53 -1.74
CA THR A 202 9.13 -4.48 -2.63
C THR A 202 8.11 -5.23 -3.49
N ALA A 203 7.02 -5.70 -2.91
CA ALA A 203 5.95 -6.37 -3.65
C ALA A 203 5.29 -5.44 -4.69
N LEU A 204 5.15 -4.15 -4.37
CA LEU A 204 4.67 -3.15 -5.34
C LEU A 204 5.68 -2.92 -6.46
N ALA A 205 6.97 -2.85 -6.14
CA ALA A 205 8.04 -2.71 -7.14
C ALA A 205 8.08 -3.93 -8.09
N ASP A 206 7.97 -5.15 -7.56
CA ASP A 206 7.94 -6.38 -8.36
C ASP A 206 6.72 -6.44 -9.28
N LYS A 207 5.59 -5.88 -8.86
CA LYS A 207 4.35 -5.91 -9.63
C LYS A 207 4.23 -4.81 -10.68
N TYR A 208 4.75 -3.62 -10.38
CA TYR A 208 4.55 -2.40 -11.19
C TYR A 208 5.86 -1.74 -11.62
N GLY A 209 7.01 -2.30 -11.26
CA GLY A 209 8.34 -1.75 -11.50
C GLY A 209 8.84 -2.01 -12.90
N ASP A 210 7.99 -1.76 -13.91
CA ASP A 210 8.43 -1.67 -15.27
C ASP A 210 8.81 -0.23 -15.58
N CYS A 211 9.98 0.11 -15.37
CA CYS A 211 10.63 0.86 -16.37
C CYS A 211 10.35 2.34 -16.61
N LEU A 212 10.67 3.21 -15.68
CA LEU A 212 11.19 4.52 -16.06
C LEU A 212 12.56 4.44 -16.77
N LEU A 213 13.33 3.37 -16.55
CA LEU A 213 14.58 3.07 -17.27
C LEU A 213 14.35 2.76 -18.76
N TYR A 214 13.21 2.22 -19.15
CA TYR A 214 12.86 1.90 -20.54
C TYR A 214 12.60 3.16 -21.39
N THR A 215 12.15 4.26 -20.83
CA THR A 215 11.99 5.51 -21.58
C THR A 215 13.33 6.13 -21.98
N SER A 216 14.42 5.89 -21.23
CA SER A 216 15.76 6.30 -21.64
C SER A 216 16.35 5.38 -22.71
N ASP A 217 16.14 4.07 -22.65
CA ASP A 217 16.54 3.12 -23.69
C ASP A 217 15.75 3.30 -24.99
N ALA A 218 14.46 3.62 -24.90
CA ALA A 218 13.66 3.94 -26.10
C ALA A 218 14.12 5.23 -26.79
N ALA A 219 14.68 6.18 -26.05
CA ALA A 219 15.33 7.35 -26.62
C ALA A 219 16.69 7.00 -27.27
N ASP A 220 17.45 6.06 -26.70
CA ASP A 220 18.71 5.58 -27.26
C ASP A 220 18.50 4.68 -28.49
N ASP A 221 17.45 3.83 -28.51
CA ASP A 221 17.11 3.01 -29.69
C ASP A 221 16.58 3.85 -30.87
N SER A 222 16.02 5.04 -30.64
CA SER A 222 15.61 5.96 -31.69
C SER A 222 16.80 6.70 -32.35
N LEU A 223 17.99 6.61 -31.76
CA LEU A 223 19.24 7.16 -32.28
C LEU A 223 20.05 6.15 -33.13
N ARG A 224 19.47 4.99 -33.49
CA ARG A 224 20.07 4.13 -34.51
C ARG A 224 20.05 4.87 -35.84
N VAL A 225 21.20 5.29 -36.26
CA VAL A 225 21.50 5.82 -37.59
C VAL A 225 21.56 4.62 -38.53
N ASP A 226 20.54 4.45 -39.39
CA ASP A 226 20.63 3.56 -40.56
C ASP A 226 21.55 4.14 -41.64
#